data_ab2396d3abc611d00aa5a2ca2a3ef5d5
#
_entry.id   ab2396d3abc611d00aa5a2ca2a3ef5d5
#
_cell.length_a   1.000
_cell.length_b   1.000
_cell.length_c   1.000
_cell.angle_alpha   90.00
_cell.angle_beta   90.00
_cell.angle_gamma   90.00
#
_symmetry.space_group_name_H-M   'P 1'
#
loop_
_entity.id
_entity.type
_entity.pdbx_description
1 polymer ?
#
loop_
_entity_poly.entity_id
_entity_poly.type
_entity_poly.pdbx_seq_one_letter_code
_entity_poly.pdbx_strand_id
1 'polypeptide(L)'
;MMVDVSFAQLISANALPANLLAILPPYLYWLGFIGFAGAGLYFVLERGNLAPEFRVIASLNAVVALVSAISYYYLSGLGGAKLPIPQSVAQTAVQLHYLDWLITLPLLLLQIPVLLGMDRSSRWLVIRLVLSAVVLVVVGMSGEWLLSKDATTPLSVDTAFTLYGIAVVALLLLLFTLYVSLADNLAEQPVEVVRAFNQMRLLILVGYSLGFIGFAGA
;
A
#
# COMPACT_ATOMS: atom_id res chain seq x y z
N MET A 1 -24.75 -13.61 -11.50
CA MET A 1 -25.64 -12.86 -12.38
C MET A 1 -25.06 -11.45 -12.48
N MET A 2 -24.23 -11.18 -13.52
CA MET A 2 -23.73 -9.85 -13.81
C MET A 2 -24.92 -9.00 -14.22
N VAL A 3 -25.13 -7.89 -13.54
CA VAL A 3 -26.09 -6.89 -13.99
C VAL A 3 -25.42 -6.18 -15.16
N ASP A 4 -25.82 -6.53 -16.38
CA ASP A 4 -25.45 -5.81 -17.60
C ASP A 4 -26.14 -4.44 -17.58
N VAL A 5 -25.57 -3.50 -16.83
CA VAL A 5 -25.95 -2.09 -16.90
C VAL A 5 -25.24 -1.51 -18.12
N SER A 6 -25.97 -1.25 -19.19
CA SER A 6 -25.37 -0.66 -20.38
C SER A 6 -24.81 0.73 -20.06
N PHE A 7 -23.69 1.07 -20.64
CA PHE A 7 -23.03 2.37 -20.46
C PHE A 7 -23.99 3.56 -20.75
N ALA A 8 -24.96 3.34 -21.64
CA ALA A 8 -26.03 4.31 -21.93
C ALA A 8 -27.01 4.54 -20.76
N GLN A 9 -27.26 3.51 -19.93
CA GLN A 9 -28.07 3.65 -18.72
C GLN A 9 -27.32 4.39 -17.59
N LEU A 10 -26.01 4.31 -17.55
CA LEU A 10 -25.18 5.06 -16.61
C LEU A 10 -25.17 6.57 -16.94
N ILE A 11 -25.21 6.94 -18.22
CA ILE A 11 -25.21 8.35 -18.66
C ILE A 11 -26.57 9.01 -18.53
N SER A 12 -27.69 8.26 -18.67
CA SER A 12 -29.04 8.81 -18.67
C SER A 12 -29.64 9.10 -17.28
N ALA A 13 -29.05 8.56 -16.23
CA ALA A 13 -29.48 8.84 -14.87
C ALA A 13 -28.64 9.97 -14.26
N ASN A 14 -29.28 11.03 -13.78
CA ASN A 14 -28.67 12.10 -12.98
C ASN A 14 -28.04 11.62 -11.65
N ALA A 15 -27.81 10.33 -11.50
CA ALA A 15 -27.21 9.63 -10.35
C ALA A 15 -25.78 9.13 -10.62
N LEU A 16 -25.06 9.74 -11.60
CA LEU A 16 -23.71 9.35 -12.00
C LEU A 16 -22.73 9.19 -10.83
N PRO A 17 -22.66 10.06 -9.81
CA PRO A 17 -21.63 9.94 -8.78
C PRO A 17 -21.79 8.68 -7.91
N ALA A 18 -22.99 8.37 -7.46
CA ALA A 18 -23.24 7.24 -6.56
C ALA A 18 -23.08 5.88 -7.27
N ASN A 19 -23.56 5.77 -8.50
CA ASN A 19 -23.44 4.53 -9.28
C ASN A 19 -22.00 4.30 -9.76
N LEU A 20 -21.25 5.36 -10.10
CA LEU A 20 -19.85 5.26 -10.51
C LEU A 20 -18.96 4.81 -9.34
N LEU A 21 -19.13 5.41 -8.17
CA LEU A 21 -18.41 5.05 -6.95
C LEU A 21 -18.71 3.61 -6.50
N ALA A 22 -19.87 3.06 -6.83
CA ALA A 22 -20.23 1.69 -6.51
C ALA A 22 -19.64 0.66 -7.49
N ILE A 23 -19.51 1.03 -8.77
CA ILE A 23 -19.08 0.11 -9.85
C ILE A 23 -17.55 0.13 -10.03
N LEU A 24 -16.91 1.27 -9.82
CA LEU A 24 -15.48 1.48 -10.09
C LEU A 24 -14.55 0.57 -9.26
N PRO A 25 -14.73 0.36 -7.93
CA PRO A 25 -13.81 -0.42 -7.12
C PRO A 25 -13.57 -1.84 -7.61
N PRO A 26 -14.57 -2.67 -7.98
CA PRO A 26 -14.31 -4.00 -8.49
C PRO A 26 -13.41 -4.03 -9.73
N TYR A 27 -13.62 -3.11 -10.67
CA TYR A 27 -12.81 -3.01 -11.87
C TYR A 27 -11.39 -2.55 -11.56
N LEU A 28 -11.22 -1.60 -10.62
CA LEU A 28 -9.90 -1.17 -10.16
C LEU A 28 -9.13 -2.30 -9.48
N TYR A 29 -9.81 -3.15 -8.68
CA TYR A 29 -9.18 -4.32 -8.07
C TYR A 29 -8.77 -5.36 -9.12
N TRP A 30 -9.60 -5.63 -10.15
CA TRP A 30 -9.22 -6.48 -11.27
C TRP A 30 -8.04 -5.93 -12.05
N LEU A 31 -8.03 -4.63 -12.34
CA LEU A 31 -6.92 -3.96 -13.00
C LEU A 31 -5.64 -4.05 -12.15
N GLY A 32 -5.76 -3.83 -10.84
CA GLY A 32 -4.68 -3.99 -9.88
C GLY A 32 -4.14 -5.42 -9.88
N PHE A 33 -5.01 -6.43 -9.82
CA PHE A 33 -4.61 -7.84 -9.91
C PHE A 33 -3.80 -8.14 -11.17
N ILE A 34 -4.32 -7.75 -12.34
CA ILE A 34 -3.64 -7.99 -13.62
C ILE A 34 -2.30 -7.25 -13.67
N GLY A 35 -2.27 -5.99 -13.23
CA GLY A 35 -1.06 -5.17 -13.19
C GLY A 35 0.02 -5.75 -12.27
N PHE A 36 -0.35 -6.12 -11.06
CA PHE A 36 0.60 -6.71 -10.10
C PHE A 36 1.05 -8.11 -10.51
N ALA A 37 0.14 -8.96 -11.04
CA ALA A 37 0.51 -10.28 -11.54
C ALA A 37 1.48 -10.18 -12.72
N GLY A 38 1.23 -9.26 -13.66
CA GLY A 38 2.11 -8.97 -14.78
C GLY A 38 3.47 -8.42 -14.32
N ALA A 39 3.49 -7.50 -13.36
CA ALA A 39 4.72 -6.97 -12.78
C ALA A 39 5.53 -8.06 -12.07
N GLY A 40 4.86 -8.92 -11.28
CA GLY A 40 5.52 -10.04 -10.62
C GLY A 40 6.18 -10.99 -11.60
N LEU A 41 5.46 -11.37 -12.66
CA LEU A 41 6.00 -12.21 -13.73
C LEU A 41 7.19 -11.51 -14.43
N TYR A 42 7.08 -10.24 -14.75
CA TYR A 42 8.16 -9.45 -15.35
C TYR A 42 9.43 -9.50 -14.50
N PHE A 43 9.33 -9.24 -13.18
CA PHE A 43 10.49 -9.26 -12.29
C PHE A 43 11.11 -10.66 -12.15
N VAL A 44 10.32 -11.72 -12.19
CA VAL A 44 10.83 -13.11 -12.19
C VAL A 44 11.63 -13.39 -13.45
N LEU A 45 11.11 -12.99 -14.62
CA LEU A 45 11.75 -13.23 -15.92
C LEU A 45 13.02 -12.38 -16.10
N GLU A 46 12.96 -11.09 -15.74
CA GLU A 46 14.07 -10.15 -15.90
C GLU A 46 15.19 -10.35 -14.89
N ARG A 47 14.94 -11.04 -13.76
CA ARG A 47 15.96 -11.28 -12.73
C ARG A 47 17.27 -11.84 -13.29
N GLY A 48 17.19 -12.74 -14.27
CA GLY A 48 18.36 -13.37 -14.90
C GLY A 48 19.22 -12.40 -15.70
N ASN A 49 18.62 -11.36 -16.25
CA ASN A 49 19.26 -10.35 -17.10
C ASN A 49 19.95 -9.24 -16.30
N LEU A 50 19.65 -9.13 -15.00
CA LEU A 50 20.22 -8.11 -14.14
C LEU A 50 21.59 -8.49 -13.60
N ALA A 51 22.41 -7.47 -13.32
CA ALA A 51 23.67 -7.62 -12.60
C ALA A 51 23.41 -8.29 -11.24
N PRO A 52 24.34 -9.15 -10.75
CA PRO A 52 24.14 -9.97 -9.55
C PRO A 52 23.64 -9.20 -8.32
N GLU A 53 24.16 -7.98 -8.12
CA GLU A 53 23.81 -7.08 -7.02
C GLU A 53 22.34 -6.64 -7.05
N PHE A 54 21.71 -6.50 -8.23
CA PHE A 54 20.30 -6.08 -8.38
C PHE A 54 19.31 -7.25 -8.43
N ARG A 55 19.78 -8.50 -8.49
CA ARG A 55 18.90 -9.69 -8.53
C ARG A 55 18.05 -9.82 -7.26
N VAL A 56 18.58 -9.38 -6.13
CA VAL A 56 17.84 -9.37 -4.86
C VAL A 56 16.68 -8.38 -4.94
N ILE A 57 16.90 -7.18 -5.49
CA ILE A 57 15.84 -6.17 -5.68
C ILE A 57 14.73 -6.72 -6.58
N ALA A 58 15.08 -7.34 -7.72
CA ALA A 58 14.08 -7.96 -8.59
C ALA A 58 13.29 -9.08 -7.88
N SER A 59 13.97 -9.90 -7.08
CA SER A 59 13.30 -10.95 -6.29
C SER A 59 12.33 -10.37 -5.26
N LEU A 60 12.72 -9.32 -4.54
CA LEU A 60 11.87 -8.63 -3.57
C LEU A 60 10.66 -7.98 -4.26
N ASN A 61 10.88 -7.31 -5.40
CA ASN A 61 9.80 -6.75 -6.20
C ASN A 61 8.83 -7.81 -6.74
N ALA A 62 9.34 -8.98 -7.15
CA ALA A 62 8.49 -10.08 -7.56
C ALA A 62 7.60 -10.56 -6.41
N VAL A 63 8.16 -10.73 -5.20
CA VAL A 63 7.38 -11.12 -4.01
C VAL A 63 6.35 -10.06 -3.66
N VAL A 64 6.73 -8.77 -3.62
CA VAL A 64 5.82 -7.64 -3.36
C VAL A 64 4.66 -7.67 -4.38
N ALA A 65 4.97 -7.74 -5.67
CA ALA A 65 3.96 -7.74 -6.71
C ALA A 65 3.03 -8.96 -6.63
N LEU A 66 3.55 -10.15 -6.36
CA LEU A 66 2.72 -11.36 -6.23
C LEU A 66 1.83 -11.33 -4.99
N VAL A 67 2.32 -10.84 -3.85
CA VAL A 67 1.50 -10.65 -2.64
C VAL A 67 0.37 -9.67 -2.91
N SER A 68 0.67 -8.51 -3.50
CA SER A 68 -0.35 -7.53 -3.88
C SER A 68 -1.33 -8.10 -4.92
N ALA A 69 -0.86 -8.88 -5.90
CA ALA A 69 -1.76 -9.55 -6.86
C ALA A 69 -2.77 -10.45 -6.16
N ILE A 70 -2.32 -11.27 -5.21
CA ILE A 70 -3.21 -12.14 -4.43
C ILE A 70 -4.23 -11.32 -3.65
N SER A 71 -3.80 -10.26 -2.96
CA SER A 71 -4.68 -9.37 -2.20
C SER A 71 -5.73 -8.72 -3.10
N TYR A 72 -5.32 -8.17 -4.24
CA TYR A 72 -6.23 -7.56 -5.21
C TYR A 72 -7.19 -8.55 -5.88
N TYR A 73 -6.76 -9.80 -6.09
CA TYR A 73 -7.66 -10.87 -6.55
C TYR A 73 -8.78 -11.13 -5.55
N TYR A 74 -8.46 -11.25 -4.25
CA TYR A 74 -9.49 -11.42 -3.21
C TYR A 74 -10.39 -10.20 -3.09
N LEU A 75 -9.84 -8.99 -3.15
CA LEU A 75 -10.61 -7.73 -3.12
C LEU A 75 -11.56 -7.62 -4.32
N SER A 76 -11.17 -8.08 -5.51
CA SER A 76 -12.04 -8.09 -6.68
C SER A 76 -13.28 -8.98 -6.50
N GLY A 77 -13.13 -10.10 -5.78
CA GLY A 77 -14.24 -10.99 -5.43
C GLY A 77 -15.22 -10.37 -4.42
N LEU A 78 -14.73 -9.53 -3.51
CA LEU A 78 -15.57 -8.82 -2.53
C LEU A 78 -16.38 -7.68 -3.18
N GLY A 79 -15.90 -7.11 -4.28
CA GLY A 79 -16.57 -6.00 -4.98
C GLY A 79 -17.89 -6.36 -5.66
N GLY A 80 -18.24 -7.66 -5.76
CA GLY A 80 -19.56 -8.12 -6.21
C GLY A 80 -20.66 -8.05 -5.16
N ALA A 81 -20.39 -7.56 -3.96
CA ALA A 81 -21.39 -7.39 -2.92
C ALA A 81 -22.44 -6.32 -3.31
N LYS A 82 -23.71 -6.63 -3.01
CA LYS A 82 -24.82 -5.69 -3.27
C LYS A 82 -24.67 -4.46 -2.38
N LEU A 83 -25.03 -3.29 -2.91
CA LEU A 83 -25.13 -2.08 -2.12
C LEU A 83 -26.39 -2.06 -1.23
N PRO A 84 -26.32 -1.56 0.01
CA PRO A 84 -25.12 -1.13 0.72
C PRO A 84 -24.17 -2.31 0.99
N ILE A 85 -22.85 -2.05 0.93
CA ILE A 85 -21.84 -3.08 1.19
C ILE A 85 -22.00 -3.58 2.63
N PRO A 86 -22.18 -4.89 2.88
CA PRO A 86 -22.26 -5.41 4.23
C PRO A 86 -20.99 -5.04 5.03
N GLN A 87 -21.17 -4.65 6.29
CA GLN A 87 -20.06 -4.24 7.16
C GLN A 87 -18.95 -5.31 7.25
N SER A 88 -19.32 -6.59 7.27
CA SER A 88 -18.37 -7.71 7.26
C SER A 88 -17.48 -7.73 6.02
N VAL A 89 -18.02 -7.38 4.85
CA VAL A 89 -17.27 -7.31 3.59
C VAL A 89 -16.32 -6.12 3.61
N ALA A 90 -16.77 -4.96 4.07
CA ALA A 90 -15.91 -3.78 4.23
C ALA A 90 -14.76 -4.05 5.20
N GLN A 91 -15.02 -4.67 6.36
CA GLN A 91 -13.99 -5.06 7.33
C GLN A 91 -12.98 -6.04 6.74
N THR A 92 -13.43 -7.03 5.97
CA THR A 92 -12.53 -7.99 5.31
C THR A 92 -11.64 -7.29 4.27
N ALA A 93 -12.18 -6.33 3.51
CA ALA A 93 -11.40 -5.57 2.54
C ALA A 93 -10.30 -4.74 3.22
N VAL A 94 -10.63 -4.07 4.32
CA VAL A 94 -9.66 -3.32 5.14
C VAL A 94 -8.55 -4.25 5.65
N GLN A 95 -8.90 -5.39 6.25
CA GLN A 95 -7.94 -6.34 6.78
C GLN A 95 -6.99 -6.87 5.69
N LEU A 96 -7.50 -7.19 4.49
CA LEU A 96 -6.69 -7.64 3.36
C LEU A 96 -5.69 -6.57 2.91
N HIS A 97 -6.09 -5.30 2.87
CA HIS A 97 -5.20 -4.19 2.53
C HIS A 97 -4.04 -4.05 3.52
N TYR A 98 -4.35 -4.10 4.82
CA TYR A 98 -3.32 -3.98 5.85
C TYR A 98 -2.40 -5.21 5.91
N LEU A 99 -2.92 -6.42 5.65
CA LEU A 99 -2.09 -7.62 5.53
C LEU A 99 -1.13 -7.55 4.34
N ASP A 100 -1.60 -7.03 3.21
CA ASP A 100 -0.74 -6.73 2.06
C ASP A 100 0.37 -5.75 2.45
N TRP A 101 0.03 -4.61 3.04
CA TRP A 101 1.00 -3.60 3.45
C TRP A 101 1.98 -4.07 4.53
N LEU A 102 1.55 -4.95 5.43
CA LEU A 102 2.41 -5.50 6.48
C LEU A 102 3.57 -6.33 5.90
N ILE A 103 3.35 -6.93 4.74
CA ILE A 103 4.38 -7.70 4.03
C ILE A 103 5.12 -6.82 3.03
N THR A 104 4.38 -6.10 2.20
CA THR A 104 4.93 -5.40 1.04
C THR A 104 5.75 -4.17 1.41
N LEU A 105 5.30 -3.36 2.39
CA LEU A 105 6.03 -2.16 2.78
C LEU A 105 7.41 -2.45 3.39
N PRO A 106 7.58 -3.37 4.36
CA PRO A 106 8.90 -3.76 4.83
C PRO A 106 9.80 -4.30 3.72
N LEU A 107 9.27 -5.11 2.80
CA LEU A 107 10.05 -5.64 1.67
C LEU A 107 10.50 -4.54 0.70
N LEU A 108 9.65 -3.54 0.42
CA LEU A 108 10.03 -2.37 -0.37
C LEU A 108 11.15 -1.58 0.31
N LEU A 109 11.06 -1.37 1.63
CA LEU A 109 12.07 -0.63 2.38
C LEU A 109 13.40 -1.39 2.49
N LEU A 110 13.37 -2.71 2.54
CA LEU A 110 14.58 -3.54 2.53
C LEU A 110 15.36 -3.47 1.20
N GLN A 111 14.76 -2.98 0.14
CA GLN A 111 15.47 -2.73 -1.13
C GLN A 111 16.39 -1.51 -1.06
N ILE A 112 16.10 -0.55 -0.18
CA ILE A 112 16.85 0.70 -0.08
C ILE A 112 18.34 0.48 0.24
N PRO A 113 18.71 -0.30 1.27
CA PRO A 113 20.12 -0.55 1.57
C PRO A 113 20.85 -1.26 0.43
N VAL A 114 20.17 -2.16 -0.29
CA VAL A 114 20.74 -2.85 -1.45
C VAL A 114 20.92 -1.86 -2.61
N LEU A 115 19.93 -1.03 -2.89
CA LEU A 115 19.96 -0.03 -3.96
C LEU A 115 21.06 1.02 -3.75
N LEU A 116 21.26 1.44 -2.48
CA LEU A 116 22.26 2.44 -2.11
C LEU A 116 23.63 1.86 -1.78
N GLY A 117 23.84 0.55 -1.93
CA GLY A 117 25.11 -0.11 -1.60
C GLY A 117 25.51 0.08 -0.14
N MET A 118 24.55 0.16 0.78
CA MET A 118 24.81 0.46 2.19
C MET A 118 25.48 -0.73 2.89
N ASP A 119 26.48 -0.42 3.69
CA ASP A 119 27.21 -1.42 4.47
C ASP A 119 26.50 -1.77 5.81
N ARG A 120 27.15 -2.66 6.58
CA ARG A 120 26.62 -3.11 7.88
C ARG A 120 26.55 -2.01 8.94
N SER A 121 27.23 -0.89 8.75
CA SER A 121 27.19 0.23 9.71
C SER A 121 25.83 0.90 9.71
N SER A 122 25.13 0.86 8.59
CA SER A 122 23.82 1.47 8.37
C SER A 122 22.63 0.63 8.88
N ARG A 123 22.88 -0.50 9.54
CA ARG A 123 21.82 -1.43 10.01
C ARG A 123 20.74 -0.76 10.87
N TRP A 124 21.10 0.22 11.69
CA TRP A 124 20.16 0.94 12.54
C TRP A 124 19.15 1.77 11.75
N LEU A 125 19.61 2.32 10.63
CA LEU A 125 18.73 3.04 9.71
C LEU A 125 17.72 2.09 9.05
N VAL A 126 18.17 0.91 8.63
CA VAL A 126 17.31 -0.14 8.08
C VAL A 126 16.29 -0.62 9.12
N ILE A 127 16.73 -0.88 10.35
CA ILE A 127 15.84 -1.27 11.45
C ILE A 127 14.79 -0.18 11.69
N ARG A 128 15.19 1.10 11.73
CA ARG A 128 14.27 2.22 11.92
C ARG A 128 13.24 2.30 10.80
N LEU A 129 13.64 2.11 9.53
CA LEU A 129 12.74 2.08 8.39
C LEU A 129 11.69 0.97 8.52
N VAL A 130 12.16 -0.25 8.73
CA VAL A 130 11.28 -1.42 8.82
C VAL A 130 10.37 -1.34 10.05
N LEU A 131 10.91 -0.92 11.19
CA LEU A 131 10.12 -0.77 12.42
C LEU A 131 9.04 0.31 12.27
N SER A 132 9.37 1.47 11.68
CA SER A 132 8.39 2.52 11.40
C SER A 132 7.28 2.01 10.47
N ALA A 133 7.63 1.22 9.46
CA ALA A 133 6.65 0.61 8.56
C ALA A 133 5.72 -0.37 9.29
N VAL A 134 6.26 -1.26 10.11
CA VAL A 134 5.48 -2.23 10.88
C VAL A 134 4.55 -1.52 11.86
N VAL A 135 5.07 -0.53 12.60
CA VAL A 135 4.25 0.27 13.54
C VAL A 135 3.15 1.01 12.79
N LEU A 136 3.48 1.68 11.68
CA LEU A 136 2.51 2.37 10.82
C LEU A 136 1.34 1.46 10.43
N VAL A 137 1.65 0.25 9.93
CA VAL A 137 0.64 -0.67 9.42
C VAL A 137 -0.17 -1.30 10.55
N VAL A 138 0.50 -1.83 11.60
CA VAL A 138 -0.18 -2.54 12.70
C VAL A 138 -1.06 -1.60 13.51
N VAL A 139 -0.54 -0.41 13.83
CA VAL A 139 -1.29 0.57 14.63
C VAL A 139 -2.42 1.20 13.81
N GLY A 140 -2.18 1.51 12.53
CA GLY A 140 -3.21 1.98 11.61
C GLY A 140 -4.34 0.99 11.44
N MET A 141 -4.01 -0.30 11.22
CA MET A 141 -4.98 -1.39 11.14
C MET A 141 -5.83 -1.50 12.43
N SER A 142 -5.17 -1.40 13.59
CA SER A 142 -5.86 -1.51 14.88
C SER A 142 -6.83 -0.36 15.10
N GLY A 143 -6.47 0.87 14.73
CA GLY A 143 -7.35 2.03 14.81
C GLY A 143 -8.57 1.90 13.91
N GLU A 144 -8.37 1.52 12.66
CA GLU A 144 -9.47 1.34 11.70
C GLU A 144 -10.39 0.16 12.06
N TRP A 145 -9.80 -0.94 12.56
CA TRP A 145 -10.58 -2.08 13.05
C TRP A 145 -11.46 -1.71 14.25
N LEU A 146 -10.96 -0.88 15.19
CA LEU A 146 -11.73 -0.39 16.31
C LEU A 146 -12.93 0.45 15.87
N LEU A 147 -12.72 1.38 14.93
CA LEU A 147 -13.81 2.20 14.39
C LEU A 147 -14.84 1.37 13.64
N SER A 148 -14.40 0.38 12.87
CA SER A 148 -15.31 -0.47 12.09
C SER A 148 -16.16 -1.40 12.97
N LYS A 149 -15.66 -1.78 14.16
CA LYS A 149 -16.34 -2.72 15.05
C LYS A 149 -17.28 -2.04 16.03
N ASP A 150 -16.90 -0.93 16.59
CA ASP A 150 -17.66 -0.28 17.68
C ASP A 150 -17.45 1.25 17.67
N ALA A 151 -17.93 1.91 16.62
CA ALA A 151 -17.93 3.37 16.55
C ALA A 151 -18.95 4.04 17.48
N THR A 152 -19.66 3.24 18.32
CA THR A 152 -20.79 3.73 19.13
C THR A 152 -20.38 4.23 20.50
N THR A 153 -19.22 3.80 21.02
CA THR A 153 -18.73 4.23 22.34
C THR A 153 -17.68 5.34 22.20
N PRO A 154 -17.76 6.42 23.00
CA PRO A 154 -16.74 7.48 22.97
C PRO A 154 -15.32 6.95 23.21
N LEU A 155 -15.18 5.95 24.10
CA LEU A 155 -13.88 5.35 24.41
C LEU A 155 -13.24 4.64 23.22
N SER A 156 -14.03 3.95 22.39
CA SER A 156 -13.52 3.29 21.18
C SER A 156 -13.08 4.30 20.12
N VAL A 157 -13.82 5.39 19.98
CA VAL A 157 -13.50 6.50 19.07
C VAL A 157 -12.20 7.19 19.49
N ASP A 158 -12.07 7.59 20.76
CA ASP A 158 -10.87 8.26 21.27
C ASP A 158 -9.63 7.35 21.16
N THR A 159 -9.78 6.06 21.44
CA THR A 159 -8.69 5.09 21.30
C THR A 159 -8.28 4.93 19.85
N ALA A 160 -9.24 4.84 18.93
CA ALA A 160 -8.96 4.71 17.51
C ALA A 160 -8.21 5.94 16.96
N PHE A 161 -8.64 7.16 17.34
CA PHE A 161 -7.93 8.39 16.94
C PHE A 161 -6.52 8.47 17.57
N THR A 162 -6.34 7.98 18.80
CA THR A 162 -5.01 7.92 19.42
C THR A 162 -4.08 6.97 18.66
N LEU A 163 -4.55 5.77 18.31
CA LEU A 163 -3.81 4.81 17.51
C LEU A 163 -3.48 5.39 16.12
N TYR A 164 -4.45 6.06 15.52
CA TYR A 164 -4.24 6.73 14.24
C TYR A 164 -3.17 7.84 14.32
N GLY A 165 -3.19 8.65 15.39
CA GLY A 165 -2.14 9.64 15.65
C GLY A 165 -0.75 9.01 15.76
N ILE A 166 -0.63 7.86 16.43
CA ILE A 166 0.63 7.10 16.50
C ILE A 166 1.06 6.62 15.11
N ALA A 167 0.12 6.14 14.29
CA ALA A 167 0.42 5.73 12.92
C ALA A 167 0.89 6.91 12.05
N VAL A 168 0.29 8.10 12.21
CA VAL A 168 0.76 9.33 11.54
C VAL A 168 2.19 9.68 11.97
N VAL A 169 2.51 9.60 13.26
CA VAL A 169 3.88 9.83 13.73
C VAL A 169 4.86 8.82 13.13
N ALA A 170 4.48 7.54 13.04
CA ALA A 170 5.30 6.51 12.41
C ALA A 170 5.52 6.79 10.92
N LEU A 171 4.49 7.28 10.19
CA LEU A 171 4.61 7.72 8.80
C LEU A 171 5.59 8.90 8.67
N LEU A 172 5.46 9.90 9.54
CA LEU A 172 6.36 11.06 9.53
C LEU A 172 7.82 10.67 9.81
N LEU A 173 8.05 9.73 10.74
CA LEU A 173 9.38 9.18 11.00
C LEU A 173 9.93 8.41 9.80
N LEU A 174 9.09 7.63 9.12
CA LEU A 174 9.45 6.94 7.89
C LEU A 174 9.85 7.94 6.81
N LEU A 175 9.02 8.94 6.55
CA LEU A 175 9.29 9.98 5.55
C LEU A 175 10.52 10.81 5.91
N PHE A 176 10.69 11.20 7.16
CA PHE A 176 11.90 11.88 7.63
C PHE A 176 13.16 11.05 7.33
N THR A 177 13.10 9.74 7.58
CA THR A 177 14.22 8.86 7.29
C THR A 177 14.51 8.79 5.78
N LEU A 178 13.47 8.69 4.95
CA LEU A 178 13.61 8.60 3.48
C LEU A 178 14.09 9.91 2.84
N TYR A 179 13.66 11.05 3.35
CA TYR A 179 13.93 12.34 2.71
C TYR A 179 15.09 13.12 3.33
N VAL A 180 15.38 12.89 4.61
CA VAL A 180 16.41 13.62 5.35
C VAL A 180 17.57 12.71 5.69
N SER A 181 17.33 11.63 6.42
CA SER A 181 18.45 10.80 6.93
C SER A 181 19.22 10.06 5.84
N LEU A 182 18.61 9.83 4.67
CA LEU A 182 19.25 9.18 3.53
C LEU A 182 19.81 10.16 2.49
N ALA A 183 19.64 11.48 2.69
CA ALA A 183 20.08 12.46 1.70
C ALA A 183 21.58 12.40 1.42
N ASP A 184 22.40 12.25 2.48
CA ASP A 184 23.85 12.19 2.35
C ASP A 184 24.31 10.95 1.58
N ASN A 185 23.62 9.82 1.75
CA ASN A 185 23.93 8.58 1.03
C ASN A 185 23.64 8.67 -0.47
N LEU A 186 22.85 9.65 -0.91
CA LEU A 186 22.50 9.86 -2.32
C LEU A 186 23.56 10.69 -3.07
N ALA A 187 24.33 11.50 -2.37
CA ALA A 187 25.25 12.47 -2.99
C ALA A 187 26.33 11.80 -3.86
N GLU A 188 26.71 10.57 -3.49
CA GLU A 188 27.78 9.82 -4.18
C GLU A 188 27.23 8.72 -5.13
N GLN A 189 25.90 8.63 -5.28
CA GLN A 189 25.28 7.57 -6.08
C GLN A 189 25.17 7.94 -7.55
N PRO A 190 25.20 6.96 -8.49
CA PRO A 190 24.91 7.17 -9.89
C PRO A 190 23.49 7.77 -10.09
N VAL A 191 23.34 8.55 -11.16
CA VAL A 191 22.07 9.27 -11.47
C VAL A 191 20.88 8.30 -11.59
N GLU A 192 21.11 7.10 -12.11
CA GLU A 192 20.10 6.05 -12.26
C GLU A 192 19.60 5.55 -10.90
N VAL A 193 20.51 5.36 -9.96
CA VAL A 193 20.20 4.94 -8.57
C VAL A 193 19.41 6.03 -7.85
N VAL A 194 19.87 7.30 -7.97
CA VAL A 194 19.16 8.46 -7.40
C VAL A 194 17.76 8.58 -7.97
N ARG A 195 17.59 8.38 -9.28
CA ARG A 195 16.27 8.41 -9.93
C ARG A 195 15.37 7.30 -9.42
N ALA A 196 15.85 6.06 -9.37
CA ALA A 196 15.09 4.92 -8.87
C ALA A 196 14.66 5.13 -7.41
N PHE A 197 15.57 5.58 -6.55
CA PHE A 197 15.26 5.90 -5.17
C PHE A 197 14.23 7.02 -5.03
N ASN A 198 14.34 8.09 -5.83
CA ASN A 198 13.38 9.19 -5.81
C ASN A 198 11.98 8.76 -6.24
N GLN A 199 11.87 7.87 -7.23
CA GLN A 199 10.59 7.28 -7.64
C GLN A 199 9.99 6.43 -6.52
N MET A 200 10.80 5.58 -5.88
CA MET A 200 10.35 4.73 -4.79
C MET A 200 9.85 5.54 -3.58
N ARG A 201 10.61 6.56 -3.11
CA ARG A 201 10.17 7.41 -2.00
C ARG A 201 8.91 8.22 -2.34
N LEU A 202 8.75 8.65 -3.60
CA LEU A 202 7.53 9.33 -4.05
C LEU A 202 6.32 8.40 -4.03
N LEU A 203 6.47 7.16 -4.50
CA LEU A 203 5.41 6.15 -4.43
C LEU A 203 5.00 5.85 -2.98
N ILE A 204 5.97 5.75 -2.07
CA ILE A 204 5.69 5.56 -0.65
C ILE A 204 4.95 6.78 -0.08
N LEU A 205 5.44 7.99 -0.36
CA LEU A 205 4.79 9.22 0.10
C LEU A 205 3.34 9.31 -0.38
N VAL A 206 3.10 9.17 -1.68
CA VAL A 206 1.77 9.32 -2.27
C VAL A 206 0.86 8.17 -1.84
N GLY A 207 1.34 6.92 -1.97
CA GLY A 207 0.52 5.73 -1.70
C GLY A 207 0.01 5.68 -0.25
N TYR A 208 0.90 5.91 0.71
CA TYR A 208 0.51 5.84 2.12
C TYR A 208 -0.19 7.10 2.63
N SER A 209 0.18 8.30 2.12
CA SER A 209 -0.53 9.54 2.49
C SER A 209 -1.99 9.54 2.02
N LEU A 210 -2.28 8.99 0.84
CA LEU A 210 -3.66 8.87 0.35
C LEU A 210 -4.53 7.97 1.24
N GLY A 211 -3.97 6.88 1.78
CA GLY A 211 -4.66 6.03 2.75
C GLY A 211 -5.09 6.81 4.01
N PHE A 212 -4.19 7.67 4.53
CA PHE A 212 -4.49 8.50 5.70
C PHE A 212 -5.51 9.61 5.41
N ILE A 213 -5.48 10.21 4.23
CA ILE A 213 -6.48 11.22 3.82
C ILE A 213 -7.86 10.54 3.68
N GLY A 214 -7.92 9.34 3.11
CA GLY A 214 -9.16 8.56 3.00
C GLY A 214 -9.79 8.27 4.35
N PHE A 215 -8.99 7.90 5.37
CA PHE A 215 -9.47 7.69 6.73
C PHE A 215 -10.01 8.98 7.38
N ALA A 216 -9.31 10.10 7.23
CA ALA A 216 -9.73 11.37 7.82
C ALA A 216 -11.01 11.95 7.19
N GLY A 217 -11.38 11.49 5.99
CA GLY A 217 -12.58 11.89 5.27
C GLY A 217 -13.79 10.96 5.43
N ALA A 218 -13.62 9.83 6.14
CA ALA A 218 -14.67 8.85 6.40
C ALA A 218 -15.34 9.09 7.75
#